data_085d1c2a28429b660511ed57a81eb950
#
_entry.id   085d1c2a28429b660511ed57a81eb950
#
_cell.length_a   1.000
_cell.length_b   1.000
_cell.length_c   1.000
_cell.angle_alpha   90.00
_cell.angle_beta   90.00
_cell.angle_gamma   90.00
#
_symmetry.space_group_name_H-M   'P 1'
#
loop_
_entity.id
_entity.type
_entity.pdbx_description
1 polymer ?
#
loop_
_entity_poly.entity_id
_entity_poly.type
_entity_poly.pdbx_seq_one_letter_code
_entity_poly.pdbx_strand_id
1 'polypeptide(L)'
;MAMTIKSTCQRLYRTTGVARRGVTLHNHHFQRSFEEFSCVGRGCASISRFLSDSQQSLSSDRKTRNDLLNIARMSTLAKPEDDVGRAIIHPTIESIRSLRKSFDNSISVGFVPTMGALHEGHLSLARAARSENDVVIASVFVNPTQFGEGEDLDKYPRQLERDVDLLSEIGVDHVFAPSSDMMYGKNHATYVSPEGFDQTREGTARPGHFRGVATVVTKLFNIVQPTNAYFGQKDAVQCVVIRRIVDDLDMDVNVQIMDTVREEDGLAMSSRNAYLSPEEREKAPIVFKSLCAAREVFDSRLARGMEELDANDLHEVVEEVLKSEPLIKEIQYVAIDDLETMQPLVKVGSAGCVVSLACILGSVRLIDNIVLR
;
A
#
# COMPACT_ATOMS: atom_id res chain seq x y z
N MET A 1 -8.90 22.10 -2.12
CA MET A 1 -9.37 21.74 -3.47
C MET A 1 -9.55 22.93 -4.41
N ALA A 2 -10.34 23.93 -4.10
CA ALA A 2 -10.48 25.14 -4.96
C ALA A 2 -9.15 25.85 -5.28
N MET A 3 -8.20 25.91 -4.35
CA MET A 3 -6.86 26.49 -4.55
C MET A 3 -5.97 25.68 -5.49
N THR A 4 -6.06 24.35 -5.47
CA THR A 4 -5.29 23.44 -6.33
C THR A 4 -5.77 23.47 -7.77
N ILE A 5 -7.09 23.49 -7.98
CA ILE A 5 -7.70 23.60 -9.32
C ILE A 5 -7.33 24.94 -9.96
N LYS A 6 -7.35 26.04 -9.20
CA LYS A 6 -6.92 27.36 -9.65
C LYS A 6 -5.45 27.39 -10.09
N SER A 7 -4.57 26.73 -9.35
CA SER A 7 -3.14 26.62 -9.66
C SER A 7 -2.89 25.79 -10.92
N THR A 8 -3.60 24.69 -11.10
CA THR A 8 -3.46 23.81 -12.27
C THR A 8 -4.00 24.45 -13.53
N CYS A 9 -5.16 25.12 -13.48
CA CYS A 9 -5.69 25.89 -14.61
C CYS A 9 -4.79 27.07 -14.99
N GLN A 10 -4.20 27.78 -14.04
CA GLN A 10 -3.23 28.85 -14.34
C GLN A 10 -1.91 28.35 -14.93
N ARG A 11 -1.46 27.13 -14.57
CA ARG A 11 -0.30 26.46 -15.19
C ARG A 11 -0.60 26.06 -16.63
N LEU A 12 -1.74 25.45 -16.91
CA LEU A 12 -2.17 25.09 -18.27
C LEU A 12 -2.27 26.31 -19.20
N TYR A 13 -2.77 27.42 -18.67
CA TYR A 13 -2.84 28.68 -19.44
C TYR A 13 -1.44 29.23 -19.81
N ARG A 14 -0.43 29.03 -18.96
CA ARG A 14 0.95 29.45 -19.23
C ARG A 14 1.75 28.52 -20.14
N THR A 15 1.44 27.24 -20.16
CA THR A 15 2.20 26.23 -20.93
C THR A 15 1.68 25.99 -22.34
N THR A 16 0.41 26.32 -22.65
CA THR A 16 -0.17 26.04 -23.98
C THR A 16 0.11 27.12 -25.05
N GLY A 17 0.85 28.18 -24.73
CA GLY A 17 1.37 29.11 -25.76
C GLY A 17 0.33 29.78 -26.67
N VAL A 18 -0.95 29.83 -26.31
CA VAL A 18 -2.06 30.41 -27.11
C VAL A 18 -2.04 31.96 -27.16
N ALA A 19 -0.95 32.56 -26.79
CA ALA A 19 -0.73 34.01 -26.80
C ALA A 19 0.12 34.48 -27.98
N ARG A 20 0.02 33.88 -29.18
CA ARG A 20 0.58 34.48 -30.41
C ARG A 20 -0.24 34.10 -31.66
N ARG A 21 -1.07 35.02 -32.07
CA ARG A 21 -1.71 35.34 -33.34
C ARG A 21 -3.24 35.17 -33.42
N GLY A 22 -3.93 36.25 -33.22
CA GLY A 22 -5.11 36.58 -34.05
C GLY A 22 -6.44 35.89 -33.78
N VAL A 23 -6.94 35.85 -32.52
CA VAL A 23 -8.35 35.59 -32.24
C VAL A 23 -8.83 36.47 -31.07
N THR A 24 -9.24 37.66 -31.35
CA THR A 24 -9.65 38.67 -30.34
C THR A 24 -11.14 38.60 -29.94
N LEU A 25 -11.93 37.69 -30.48
CA LEU A 25 -13.39 37.67 -30.30
C LEU A 25 -13.94 36.56 -29.38
N HIS A 26 -13.15 35.56 -28.98
CA HIS A 26 -13.62 34.47 -28.11
C HIS A 26 -13.24 34.58 -26.63
N ASN A 27 -12.37 35.54 -26.27
CA ASN A 27 -11.83 35.69 -24.93
C ASN A 27 -12.82 36.26 -23.89
N HIS A 28 -13.75 37.11 -24.33
CA HIS A 28 -14.71 37.76 -23.42
C HIS A 28 -15.79 36.81 -22.88
N HIS A 29 -16.16 35.81 -23.66
CA HIS A 29 -17.17 34.82 -23.20
C HIS A 29 -16.56 33.83 -22.20
N PHE A 30 -15.31 33.40 -22.42
CA PHE A 30 -14.62 32.48 -21.54
C PHE A 30 -14.29 33.12 -20.19
N GLN A 31 -13.84 34.38 -20.17
CA GLN A 31 -13.52 35.11 -18.95
C GLN A 31 -14.78 35.45 -18.12
N ARG A 32 -15.89 35.77 -18.74
CA ARG A 32 -17.17 36.02 -18.07
C ARG A 32 -17.73 34.76 -17.40
N SER A 33 -17.66 33.61 -18.07
CA SER A 33 -18.10 32.32 -17.54
C SER A 33 -17.23 31.91 -16.32
N PHE A 34 -15.96 32.30 -16.28
CA PHE A 34 -15.05 31.95 -15.18
C PHE A 34 -15.27 32.82 -13.94
N GLU A 35 -15.68 34.08 -14.10
CA GLU A 35 -16.01 34.97 -12.97
C GLU A 35 -17.37 34.63 -12.35
N GLU A 36 -18.34 34.16 -13.14
CA GLU A 36 -19.64 33.67 -12.64
C GLU A 36 -19.50 32.34 -11.83
N PHE A 37 -18.45 31.54 -12.10
CA PHE A 37 -18.21 30.27 -11.39
C PHE A 37 -17.66 30.45 -9.96
N SER A 38 -17.11 31.63 -9.65
CA SER A 38 -16.52 31.89 -8.31
C SER A 38 -17.55 32.31 -7.25
N CYS A 39 -18.82 32.48 -7.62
CA CYS A 39 -19.84 33.05 -6.73
C CYS A 39 -21.02 32.16 -6.38
N VAL A 40 -21.12 30.91 -6.90
CA VAL A 40 -22.31 30.08 -6.63
C VAL A 40 -21.92 28.64 -6.27
N GLY A 41 -22.00 28.33 -4.99
CA GLY A 41 -22.02 26.97 -4.48
C GLY A 41 -23.34 26.26 -4.79
N ARG A 42 -23.57 25.82 -6.02
CA ARG A 42 -24.67 24.90 -6.37
C ARG A 42 -24.31 24.03 -7.57
N GLY A 43 -24.26 22.72 -7.31
CA GLY A 43 -24.72 21.59 -8.10
C GLY A 43 -23.98 21.22 -9.38
N CYS A 44 -23.57 19.93 -9.45
CA CYS A 44 -22.92 19.22 -10.58
C CYS A 44 -23.62 19.35 -11.95
N ALA A 45 -24.88 19.77 -12.02
CA ALA A 45 -25.63 19.88 -13.27
C ALA A 45 -25.14 20.99 -14.24
N SER A 46 -24.42 21.99 -13.73
CA SER A 46 -23.89 23.09 -14.57
C SER A 46 -22.55 22.73 -15.25
N ILE A 47 -21.78 21.83 -14.68
CA ILE A 47 -20.49 21.38 -15.21
C ILE A 47 -20.71 20.45 -16.42
N SER A 48 -21.70 19.55 -16.36
CA SER A 48 -22.02 18.65 -17.46
C SER A 48 -22.52 19.41 -18.72
N ARG A 49 -23.29 20.50 -18.57
CA ARG A 49 -23.70 21.35 -19.69
C ARG A 49 -22.51 22.12 -20.28
N PHE A 50 -21.63 22.66 -19.48
CA PHE A 50 -20.44 23.36 -19.99
C PHE A 50 -19.50 22.42 -20.75
N LEU A 51 -19.37 21.16 -20.33
CA LEU A 51 -18.56 20.15 -21.02
C LEU A 51 -19.19 19.68 -22.33
N SER A 52 -20.52 19.56 -22.42
CA SER A 52 -21.22 19.23 -23.68
C SER A 52 -21.07 20.31 -24.75
N ASP A 53 -21.14 21.58 -24.34
CA ASP A 53 -20.99 22.71 -25.25
C ASP A 53 -19.53 22.91 -25.69
N SER A 54 -18.56 22.56 -24.86
CA SER A 54 -17.12 22.63 -25.17
C SER A 54 -16.65 21.51 -26.12
N GLN A 55 -17.32 20.35 -26.13
CA GLN A 55 -16.98 19.24 -27.03
C GLN A 55 -17.17 19.53 -28.51
N GLN A 56 -18.03 20.47 -28.88
CA GLN A 56 -18.26 20.86 -30.27
C GLN A 56 -17.20 21.81 -30.85
N SER A 57 -16.41 22.49 -30.00
CA SER A 57 -15.46 23.51 -30.42
C SER A 57 -13.97 23.11 -30.36
N LEU A 58 -13.62 21.98 -29.70
CA LEU A 58 -12.22 21.54 -29.47
C LEU A 58 -11.93 20.25 -30.23
N SER A 59 -11.81 20.28 -31.54
CA SER A 59 -11.74 19.07 -32.40
C SER A 59 -10.35 18.57 -32.75
N SER A 60 -9.23 19.15 -32.28
CA SER A 60 -7.93 18.87 -32.89
C SER A 60 -6.80 18.38 -31.94
N ASP A 61 -6.96 18.45 -30.62
CA ASP A 61 -5.90 17.99 -29.70
C ASP A 61 -6.36 16.86 -28.77
N ARG A 62 -5.92 15.65 -29.11
CA ARG A 62 -6.24 14.41 -28.38
C ARG A 62 -5.77 14.44 -26.91
N LYS A 63 -4.68 15.17 -26.62
CA LYS A 63 -4.12 15.30 -25.28
C LYS A 63 -4.98 16.20 -24.41
N THR A 64 -5.36 17.38 -24.93
CA THR A 64 -6.24 18.32 -24.23
C THR A 64 -7.61 17.72 -23.96
N ARG A 65 -8.13 16.90 -24.88
CA ARG A 65 -9.38 16.16 -24.69
C ARG A 65 -9.30 15.12 -23.59
N ASN A 66 -8.20 14.38 -23.49
CA ASN A 66 -7.99 13.40 -22.43
C ASN A 66 -7.80 14.08 -21.05
N ASP A 67 -7.09 15.21 -21.01
CA ASP A 67 -6.90 15.98 -19.76
C ASP A 67 -8.24 16.56 -19.26
N LEU A 68 -9.10 17.05 -20.17
CA LEU A 68 -10.44 17.53 -19.82
C LEU A 68 -11.38 16.38 -19.39
N LEU A 69 -11.26 15.21 -20.01
CA LEU A 69 -12.02 14.03 -19.61
C LEU A 69 -11.57 13.52 -18.21
N ASN A 70 -10.28 13.58 -17.92
CA ASN A 70 -9.76 13.24 -16.61
C ASN A 70 -10.20 14.24 -15.53
N ILE A 71 -10.21 15.55 -15.83
CA ILE A 71 -10.73 16.59 -14.93
C ILE A 71 -12.24 16.41 -14.71
N ALA A 72 -13.00 16.09 -15.75
CA ALA A 72 -14.43 15.79 -15.64
C ALA A 72 -14.71 14.53 -14.83
N ARG A 73 -13.92 13.45 -15.03
CA ARG A 73 -13.97 12.24 -14.21
C ARG A 73 -13.62 12.52 -12.74
N MET A 74 -12.57 13.28 -12.48
CA MET A 74 -12.20 13.69 -11.11
C MET A 74 -13.29 14.53 -10.43
N SER A 75 -14.03 15.37 -11.17
CA SER A 75 -15.09 16.21 -10.61
C SER A 75 -16.41 15.45 -10.39
N THR A 76 -16.68 14.38 -11.17
CA THR A 76 -17.87 13.53 -10.98
C THR A 76 -17.65 12.42 -9.95
N LEU A 77 -16.39 12.03 -9.69
CA LEU A 77 -16.00 11.03 -8.68
C LEU A 77 -15.70 11.64 -7.30
N ALA A 78 -15.53 12.95 -7.21
CA ALA A 78 -15.45 13.65 -5.93
C ALA A 78 -16.84 13.58 -5.25
N LYS A 79 -17.05 12.57 -4.39
CA LYS A 79 -18.15 12.63 -3.41
C LYS A 79 -18.02 13.98 -2.67
N PRO A 80 -19.14 14.67 -2.38
CA PRO A 80 -19.11 15.84 -1.49
C PRO A 80 -18.40 15.45 -0.21
N GLU A 81 -17.54 16.30 0.32
CA GLU A 81 -16.79 16.08 1.57
C GLU A 81 -17.72 15.79 2.78
N ASP A 82 -19.03 16.00 2.64
CA ASP A 82 -20.03 15.87 3.68
C ASP A 82 -20.82 14.54 3.65
N ASP A 83 -20.58 13.63 2.69
CA ASP A 83 -21.29 12.34 2.58
C ASP A 83 -20.32 11.17 2.35
N VAL A 84 -19.36 11.00 3.25
CA VAL A 84 -18.58 9.77 3.33
C VAL A 84 -19.49 8.75 4.06
N GLY A 85 -20.33 8.07 3.29
CA GLY A 85 -21.14 6.97 3.82
C GLY A 85 -20.24 5.90 4.43
N ARG A 86 -20.66 5.28 5.51
CA ARG A 86 -19.94 4.17 6.14
C ARG A 86 -19.69 3.07 5.12
N ALA A 87 -18.48 2.49 5.10
CA ALA A 87 -18.12 1.40 4.22
C ALA A 87 -19.07 0.19 4.40
N ILE A 88 -19.48 -0.40 3.27
CA ILE A 88 -20.43 -1.52 3.28
C ILE A 88 -19.69 -2.81 3.62
N ILE A 89 -20.14 -3.50 4.68
CA ILE A 89 -19.54 -4.77 5.11
C ILE A 89 -20.11 -5.93 4.30
N HIS A 90 -19.22 -6.75 3.76
CA HIS A 90 -19.51 -7.98 3.03
C HIS A 90 -18.99 -9.19 3.81
N PRO A 91 -19.84 -9.95 4.49
CA PRO A 91 -19.39 -11.09 5.30
C PRO A 91 -19.24 -12.38 4.50
N THR A 92 -19.68 -12.43 3.23
CA THR A 92 -19.65 -13.65 2.41
C THR A 92 -18.95 -13.45 1.08
N ILE A 93 -18.41 -14.55 0.55
CA ILE A 93 -17.80 -14.59 -0.80
C ILE A 93 -18.83 -14.22 -1.87
N GLU A 94 -20.06 -14.68 -1.72
CA GLU A 94 -21.15 -14.40 -2.66
C GLU A 94 -21.47 -12.90 -2.74
N SER A 95 -21.47 -12.20 -1.59
CA SER A 95 -21.78 -10.76 -1.55
C SER A 95 -20.70 -9.93 -2.27
N ILE A 96 -19.41 -10.23 -2.07
CA ILE A 96 -18.30 -9.57 -2.77
C ILE A 96 -18.32 -9.92 -4.27
N ARG A 97 -18.55 -11.19 -4.63
CA ARG A 97 -18.63 -11.59 -6.04
C ARG A 97 -19.82 -10.97 -6.76
N SER A 98 -20.94 -10.79 -6.08
CA SER A 98 -22.11 -10.10 -6.63
C SER A 98 -21.82 -8.62 -6.84
N LEU A 99 -21.19 -7.97 -5.88
CA LEU A 99 -20.69 -6.60 -6.00
C LEU A 99 -19.73 -6.48 -7.20
N ARG A 100 -18.72 -7.35 -7.29
CA ARG A 100 -17.72 -7.29 -8.36
C ARG A 100 -18.31 -7.44 -9.76
N LYS A 101 -19.33 -8.30 -9.89
CA LYS A 101 -20.08 -8.51 -11.15
C LYS A 101 -20.96 -7.31 -11.53
N SER A 102 -21.29 -6.41 -10.58
CA SER A 102 -22.08 -5.20 -10.88
C SER A 102 -21.22 -4.06 -11.45
N PHE A 103 -19.89 -4.16 -11.36
CA PHE A 103 -19.00 -3.14 -11.90
C PHE A 103 -18.77 -3.34 -13.39
N ASP A 104 -18.76 -2.26 -14.12
CA ASP A 104 -18.32 -2.24 -15.51
C ASP A 104 -16.80 -2.54 -15.58
N ASN A 105 -16.35 -3.14 -16.69
CA ASN A 105 -14.93 -3.47 -16.90
C ASN A 105 -14.01 -2.24 -16.92
N SER A 106 -14.57 -1.04 -17.10
CA SER A 106 -13.79 0.21 -17.04
C SER A 106 -13.52 0.71 -15.62
N ILE A 107 -14.18 0.13 -14.61
CA ILE A 107 -14.04 0.53 -13.20
C ILE A 107 -12.79 -0.12 -12.61
N SER A 108 -11.85 0.72 -12.19
CA SER A 108 -10.67 0.27 -11.45
C SER A 108 -11.01 -0.02 -9.99
N VAL A 109 -10.51 -1.17 -9.49
CA VAL A 109 -10.73 -1.63 -8.13
C VAL A 109 -9.41 -1.70 -7.39
N GLY A 110 -9.24 -0.83 -6.38
CA GLY A 110 -8.13 -0.89 -5.44
C GLY A 110 -8.45 -1.83 -4.28
N PHE A 111 -7.50 -2.69 -3.92
CA PHE A 111 -7.67 -3.66 -2.85
C PHE A 111 -6.59 -3.54 -1.79
N VAL A 112 -7.01 -3.48 -0.52
CA VAL A 112 -6.12 -3.43 0.65
C VAL A 112 -6.39 -4.63 1.55
N PRO A 113 -5.63 -5.73 1.41
CA PRO A 113 -5.78 -6.89 2.28
C PRO A 113 -5.15 -6.62 3.65
N THR A 114 -5.94 -6.82 4.72
CA THR A 114 -5.50 -6.64 6.11
C THR A 114 -6.00 -7.77 7.01
N MET A 115 -5.39 -7.91 8.17
CA MET A 115 -5.89 -8.77 9.24
C MET A 115 -6.71 -8.01 10.30
N GLY A 116 -6.99 -6.71 10.08
CA GLY A 116 -7.61 -5.84 11.07
C GLY A 116 -6.60 -5.27 12.08
N ALA A 117 -7.12 -4.72 13.20
CA ALA A 117 -6.35 -3.93 14.18
C ALA A 117 -5.57 -2.81 13.47
N LEU A 118 -6.30 -2.02 12.70
CA LEU A 118 -5.71 -1.04 11.77
C LEU A 118 -4.97 0.07 12.52
N HIS A 119 -3.87 0.47 11.92
CA HIS A 119 -3.03 1.60 12.32
C HIS A 119 -2.66 2.41 11.07
N GLU A 120 -1.99 3.53 11.25
CA GLU A 120 -1.65 4.48 10.18
C GLU A 120 -0.93 3.82 8.99
N GLY A 121 -0.11 2.79 9.22
CA GLY A 121 0.49 2.00 8.15
C GLY A 121 -0.52 1.36 7.21
N HIS A 122 -1.62 0.80 7.72
CA HIS A 122 -2.71 0.26 6.90
C HIS A 122 -3.54 1.38 6.25
N LEU A 123 -3.78 2.46 7.00
CA LEU A 123 -4.56 3.60 6.53
C LEU A 123 -3.86 4.33 5.37
N SER A 124 -2.53 4.37 5.36
CA SER A 124 -1.76 4.92 4.24
C SER A 124 -1.95 4.12 2.95
N LEU A 125 -2.03 2.78 3.04
CA LEU A 125 -2.35 1.91 1.89
C LEU A 125 -3.76 2.21 1.35
N ALA A 126 -4.73 2.38 2.25
CA ALA A 126 -6.11 2.70 1.88
C ALA A 126 -6.21 4.08 1.20
N ARG A 127 -5.46 5.09 1.68
CA ARG A 127 -5.40 6.41 1.01
C ARG A 127 -4.76 6.32 -0.37
N ALA A 128 -3.67 5.56 -0.53
CA ALA A 128 -3.06 5.32 -1.83
C ALA A 128 -4.05 4.65 -2.77
N ALA A 129 -4.72 3.57 -2.32
CA ALA A 129 -5.74 2.90 -3.09
C ALA A 129 -6.88 3.86 -3.50
N ARG A 130 -7.36 4.71 -2.57
CA ARG A 130 -8.43 5.69 -2.86
C ARG A 130 -8.01 6.74 -3.89
N SER A 131 -6.76 7.15 -3.89
CA SER A 131 -6.26 8.17 -4.82
C SER A 131 -6.11 7.68 -6.26
N GLU A 132 -6.02 6.36 -6.47
CA GLU A 132 -5.66 5.74 -7.74
C GLU A 132 -6.79 4.90 -8.36
N ASN A 133 -7.88 4.65 -7.62
CA ASN A 133 -8.94 3.75 -8.08
C ASN A 133 -10.34 4.35 -7.94
N ASP A 134 -11.25 3.88 -8.79
CA ASP A 134 -12.66 4.28 -8.79
C ASP A 134 -13.40 3.71 -7.57
N VAL A 135 -13.09 2.46 -7.19
CA VAL A 135 -13.67 1.75 -6.03
C VAL A 135 -12.54 1.19 -5.18
N VAL A 136 -12.68 1.31 -3.86
CA VAL A 136 -11.74 0.72 -2.91
C VAL A 136 -12.42 -0.32 -2.04
N ILE A 137 -11.83 -1.52 -2.02
CA ILE A 137 -12.24 -2.63 -1.17
C ILE A 137 -11.10 -2.94 -0.21
N ALA A 138 -11.38 -3.01 1.09
CA ALA A 138 -10.44 -3.56 2.06
C ALA A 138 -10.90 -4.96 2.51
N SER A 139 -10.00 -5.83 2.93
CA SER A 139 -10.38 -7.01 3.69
C SER A 139 -9.93 -6.89 5.13
N VAL A 140 -10.76 -7.41 6.06
CA VAL A 140 -10.42 -7.58 7.46
C VAL A 140 -10.60 -9.06 7.80
N PHE A 141 -9.48 -9.82 7.73
CA PHE A 141 -9.50 -11.25 7.93
C PHE A 141 -8.24 -11.75 8.62
N VAL A 142 -8.37 -12.20 9.87
CA VAL A 142 -7.28 -12.87 10.61
C VAL A 142 -7.13 -14.28 10.05
N ASN A 143 -6.10 -14.47 9.20
CA ASN A 143 -5.87 -15.73 8.49
C ASN A 143 -5.19 -16.77 9.41
N PRO A 144 -5.86 -17.84 9.82
CA PRO A 144 -5.27 -18.79 10.76
C PRO A 144 -4.09 -19.58 10.16
N THR A 145 -4.08 -19.76 8.83
CA THR A 145 -3.08 -20.63 8.17
C THR A 145 -1.68 -20.03 8.08
N GLN A 146 -1.52 -18.73 8.37
CA GLN A 146 -0.23 -18.06 8.39
C GLN A 146 0.37 -17.91 9.78
N PHE A 147 -0.31 -18.43 10.82
CA PHE A 147 0.20 -18.46 12.18
C PHE A 147 0.76 -19.84 12.48
N GLY A 148 2.00 -19.87 12.97
CA GLY A 148 2.66 -21.06 13.46
C GLY A 148 2.16 -21.50 14.84
N GLU A 149 2.58 -22.68 15.27
CA GLU A 149 2.31 -23.17 16.63
C GLU A 149 2.97 -22.23 17.66
N GLY A 150 2.19 -21.75 18.62
CA GLY A 150 2.65 -20.82 19.66
C GLY A 150 2.68 -19.35 19.26
N GLU A 151 2.33 -18.98 18.03
CA GLU A 151 2.15 -17.57 17.65
C GLU A 151 0.86 -16.97 18.25
N ASP A 152 0.70 -15.66 18.09
CA ASP A 152 -0.31 -14.82 18.75
C ASP A 152 -1.73 -14.87 18.15
N LEU A 153 -2.10 -15.93 17.42
CA LEU A 153 -3.41 -16.05 16.74
C LEU A 153 -4.60 -15.79 17.67
N ASP A 154 -4.60 -16.40 18.86
CA ASP A 154 -5.69 -16.26 19.82
C ASP A 154 -5.75 -14.87 20.46
N LYS A 155 -4.60 -14.21 20.58
CA LYS A 155 -4.44 -12.87 21.15
C LYS A 155 -4.56 -11.76 20.11
N TYR A 156 -4.54 -12.10 18.81
CA TYR A 156 -4.56 -11.11 17.75
C TYR A 156 -5.82 -10.24 17.84
N PRO A 157 -5.69 -8.90 17.90
CA PRO A 157 -6.83 -8.01 18.16
C PRO A 157 -7.90 -8.11 17.06
N ARG A 158 -9.16 -8.19 17.46
CA ARG A 158 -10.32 -8.22 16.57
C ARG A 158 -11.23 -7.06 16.90
N GLN A 159 -11.22 -6.01 16.08
CA GLN A 159 -11.91 -4.73 16.33
C GLN A 159 -12.63 -4.27 15.05
N LEU A 160 -13.43 -5.15 14.43
CA LEU A 160 -14.03 -4.93 13.11
C LEU A 160 -14.75 -3.59 12.99
N GLU A 161 -15.59 -3.22 13.99
CA GLU A 161 -16.36 -1.97 13.94
C GLU A 161 -15.45 -0.74 13.88
N ARG A 162 -14.40 -0.70 14.72
CA ARG A 162 -13.39 0.37 14.70
C ARG A 162 -12.63 0.40 13.40
N ASP A 163 -12.25 -0.78 12.88
CA ASP A 163 -11.52 -0.88 11.61
C ASP A 163 -12.37 -0.36 10.45
N VAL A 164 -13.67 -0.68 10.43
CA VAL A 164 -14.61 -0.18 9.42
C VAL A 164 -14.80 1.33 9.53
N ASP A 165 -14.91 1.88 10.74
CA ASP A 165 -15.02 3.32 10.93
C ASP A 165 -13.80 4.06 10.39
N LEU A 166 -12.58 3.59 10.74
CA LEU A 166 -11.31 4.15 10.22
C LEU A 166 -11.21 4.08 8.68
N LEU A 167 -11.62 2.97 8.09
CA LEU A 167 -11.63 2.79 6.62
C LEU A 167 -12.66 3.71 5.96
N SER A 168 -13.81 3.89 6.59
CA SER A 168 -14.88 4.78 6.11
C SER A 168 -14.42 6.24 6.06
N GLU A 169 -13.71 6.72 7.08
CA GLU A 169 -13.15 8.08 7.13
C GLU A 169 -12.20 8.38 5.97
N ILE A 170 -11.54 7.35 5.43
CA ILE A 170 -10.65 7.48 4.26
C ILE A 170 -11.44 7.41 2.94
N GLY A 171 -12.68 6.94 2.97
CA GLY A 171 -13.51 6.75 1.79
C GLY A 171 -13.33 5.37 1.14
N VAL A 172 -12.99 4.35 1.91
CA VAL A 172 -13.10 2.96 1.47
C VAL A 172 -14.58 2.64 1.27
N ASP A 173 -14.93 2.07 0.12
CA ASP A 173 -16.33 1.84 -0.25
C ASP A 173 -16.88 0.55 0.37
N HIS A 174 -16.06 -0.50 0.43
CA HIS A 174 -16.47 -1.84 0.85
C HIS A 174 -15.44 -2.53 1.72
N VAL A 175 -15.90 -3.30 2.72
CA VAL A 175 -15.05 -4.13 3.57
C VAL A 175 -15.48 -5.59 3.47
N PHE A 176 -14.58 -6.45 3.01
CA PHE A 176 -14.76 -7.90 3.01
C PHE A 176 -14.27 -8.47 4.34
N ALA A 177 -15.20 -8.94 5.18
CA ALA A 177 -14.91 -9.46 6.52
C ALA A 177 -15.45 -10.91 6.69
N PRO A 178 -14.81 -11.90 6.03
CA PRO A 178 -15.27 -13.28 6.09
C PRO A 178 -14.85 -13.97 7.40
N SER A 179 -15.59 -15.05 7.77
CA SER A 179 -15.14 -15.97 8.81
C SER A 179 -14.10 -16.97 8.29
N SER A 180 -13.36 -17.59 9.22
CA SER A 180 -12.41 -18.66 8.87
C SER A 180 -13.09 -19.84 8.20
N ASP A 181 -14.29 -20.24 8.65
CA ASP A 181 -15.07 -21.32 8.03
C ASP A 181 -15.52 -20.99 6.61
N MET A 182 -15.77 -19.69 6.32
CA MET A 182 -16.07 -19.24 4.96
C MET A 182 -14.83 -19.35 4.04
N MET A 183 -13.66 -18.98 4.55
CA MET A 183 -12.41 -19.02 3.79
C MET A 183 -11.84 -20.44 3.67
N TYR A 184 -11.94 -21.23 4.74
CA TYR A 184 -11.39 -22.59 4.82
C TYR A 184 -12.46 -23.57 5.31
N GLY A 185 -13.34 -24.01 4.40
CA GLY A 185 -14.37 -24.99 4.73
C GLY A 185 -13.77 -26.33 5.14
N LYS A 186 -14.59 -27.19 5.73
CA LYS A 186 -14.18 -28.51 6.28
C LYS A 186 -13.41 -29.40 5.32
N ASN A 187 -13.61 -29.25 4.00
CA ASN A 187 -12.95 -30.04 2.97
C ASN A 187 -11.85 -29.24 2.24
N HIS A 188 -11.34 -28.15 2.82
CA HIS A 188 -10.27 -27.39 2.21
C HIS A 188 -8.99 -28.23 2.10
N ALA A 189 -8.49 -28.42 0.89
CA ALA A 189 -7.36 -29.30 0.60
C ALA A 189 -6.31 -28.68 -0.33
N THR A 190 -6.60 -27.50 -0.91
CA THR A 190 -5.73 -26.87 -1.91
C THR A 190 -5.00 -25.66 -1.29
N TYR A 191 -3.68 -25.65 -1.44
CA TYR A 191 -2.83 -24.57 -0.96
C TYR A 191 -1.90 -24.09 -2.07
N VAL A 192 -1.49 -22.83 -2.00
CA VAL A 192 -0.42 -22.26 -2.81
C VAL A 192 0.84 -22.24 -1.97
N SER A 193 1.88 -22.93 -2.43
CA SER A 193 3.15 -23.06 -1.70
C SER A 193 4.29 -22.56 -2.60
N PRO A 194 4.72 -21.30 -2.44
CA PRO A 194 5.83 -20.77 -3.24
C PRO A 194 7.14 -21.42 -2.78
N GLU A 195 7.86 -22.03 -3.72
CA GLU A 195 9.12 -22.74 -3.44
C GLU A 195 10.26 -21.76 -3.13
N GLY A 196 11.17 -22.15 -2.24
CA GLY A 196 12.36 -21.37 -1.89
C GLY A 196 12.14 -20.35 -0.76
N PHE A 197 10.90 -19.94 -0.47
CA PHE A 197 10.64 -18.93 0.57
C PHE A 197 10.68 -19.47 2.01
N ASP A 198 10.44 -20.77 2.21
CA ASP A 198 10.60 -21.41 3.52
C ASP A 198 12.07 -21.50 3.94
N GLN A 199 13.03 -21.37 3.00
CA GLN A 199 14.46 -21.33 3.27
C GLN A 199 15.00 -19.90 3.51
N THR A 200 14.21 -18.86 3.28
CA THR A 200 14.57 -17.49 3.70
C THR A 200 14.71 -17.42 5.21
N ARG A 201 15.39 -16.40 5.74
CA ARG A 201 15.54 -16.24 7.19
C ARG A 201 14.19 -16.11 7.90
N GLU A 202 13.26 -15.34 7.34
CA GLU A 202 11.90 -15.22 7.89
C GLU A 202 11.11 -16.53 7.74
N GLY A 203 11.22 -17.23 6.59
CA GLY A 203 10.56 -18.52 6.38
C GLY A 203 11.04 -19.60 7.35
N THR A 204 12.35 -19.63 7.63
CA THR A 204 12.94 -20.54 8.63
C THR A 204 12.46 -20.21 10.05
N ALA A 205 12.34 -18.90 10.38
CA ALA A 205 11.82 -18.46 11.67
C ALA A 205 10.31 -18.72 11.84
N ARG A 206 9.56 -18.84 10.74
CA ARG A 206 8.11 -19.02 10.71
C ARG A 206 7.70 -20.13 9.72
N PRO A 207 7.94 -21.40 10.00
CA PRO A 207 7.64 -22.50 9.07
C PRO A 207 6.17 -22.53 8.63
N GLY A 208 5.94 -22.61 7.31
CA GLY A 208 4.61 -22.63 6.71
C GLY A 208 3.90 -21.27 6.58
N HIS A 209 4.49 -20.19 7.12
CA HIS A 209 3.92 -18.84 7.07
C HIS A 209 3.62 -18.39 5.63
N PHE A 210 4.60 -18.48 4.73
CA PHE A 210 4.44 -18.02 3.35
C PHE A 210 3.49 -18.87 2.53
N ARG A 211 3.35 -20.17 2.84
CA ARG A 211 2.27 -21.01 2.29
C ARG A 211 0.89 -20.48 2.71
N GLY A 212 0.75 -20.08 3.98
CA GLY A 212 -0.48 -19.48 4.49
C GLY A 212 -0.80 -18.15 3.81
N VAL A 213 0.19 -17.25 3.70
CA VAL A 213 0.08 -15.94 3.03
C VAL A 213 -0.27 -16.11 1.55
N ALA A 214 0.49 -16.91 0.80
CA ALA A 214 0.27 -17.15 -0.62
C ALA A 214 -1.14 -17.71 -0.88
N THR A 215 -1.58 -18.66 -0.05
CA THR A 215 -2.92 -19.26 -0.17
C THR A 215 -4.01 -18.22 0.06
N VAL A 216 -3.94 -17.42 1.15
CA VAL A 216 -5.00 -16.45 1.45
C VAL A 216 -5.04 -15.33 0.42
N VAL A 217 -3.87 -14.80 0.00
CA VAL A 217 -3.82 -13.73 -0.99
C VAL A 217 -4.35 -14.20 -2.34
N THR A 218 -3.98 -15.40 -2.79
CA THR A 218 -4.54 -16.01 -4.00
C THR A 218 -6.08 -16.13 -3.91
N LYS A 219 -6.62 -16.58 -2.77
CA LYS A 219 -8.06 -16.66 -2.56
C LYS A 219 -8.71 -15.27 -2.60
N LEU A 220 -8.12 -14.28 -1.93
CA LEU A 220 -8.62 -12.91 -1.90
C LEU A 220 -8.62 -12.29 -3.30
N PHE A 221 -7.56 -12.47 -4.09
CA PHE A 221 -7.50 -11.98 -5.46
C PHE A 221 -8.56 -12.64 -6.36
N ASN A 222 -8.78 -13.96 -6.23
CA ASN A 222 -9.84 -14.67 -6.96
C ASN A 222 -11.26 -14.25 -6.52
N ILE A 223 -11.44 -13.78 -5.30
CA ILE A 223 -12.74 -13.34 -4.76
C ILE A 223 -13.02 -11.89 -5.17
N VAL A 224 -12.06 -10.98 -4.93
CA VAL A 224 -12.19 -9.54 -5.13
C VAL A 224 -11.94 -9.12 -6.57
N GLN A 225 -11.04 -9.81 -7.29
CA GLN A 225 -10.60 -9.48 -8.64
C GLN A 225 -10.20 -8.00 -8.77
N PRO A 226 -9.20 -7.54 -7.99
CA PRO A 226 -8.80 -6.14 -8.00
C PRO A 226 -8.01 -5.79 -9.27
N THR A 227 -8.02 -4.51 -9.64
CA THR A 227 -7.11 -3.95 -10.65
C THR A 227 -5.74 -3.71 -10.02
N ASN A 228 -5.72 -3.11 -8.83
CA ASN A 228 -4.50 -2.81 -8.07
C ASN A 228 -4.63 -3.35 -6.64
N ALA A 229 -3.58 -3.96 -6.11
CA ALA A 229 -3.52 -4.44 -4.73
C ALA A 229 -2.35 -3.81 -3.99
N TYR A 230 -2.57 -3.31 -2.76
CA TYR A 230 -1.63 -2.48 -2.01
C TYR A 230 -1.09 -3.23 -0.80
N PHE A 231 0.25 -3.27 -0.67
CA PHE A 231 0.96 -3.94 0.43
C PHE A 231 2.06 -3.04 0.97
N GLY A 232 2.39 -3.19 2.25
CA GLY A 232 3.45 -2.41 2.88
C GLY A 232 4.81 -3.11 2.80
N GLN A 233 5.86 -2.36 2.44
CA GLN A 233 7.25 -2.84 2.39
C GLN A 233 7.74 -3.42 3.72
N LYS A 234 7.12 -3.07 4.84
CA LYS A 234 7.48 -3.58 6.17
C LYS A 234 7.61 -5.11 6.21
N ASP A 235 6.80 -5.83 5.48
CA ASP A 235 6.82 -7.29 5.36
C ASP A 235 7.53 -7.67 4.04
N ALA A 236 8.85 -7.41 3.96
CA ALA A 236 9.63 -7.47 2.71
C ALA A 236 9.52 -8.80 1.98
N VAL A 237 9.73 -9.94 2.68
CA VAL A 237 9.63 -11.26 2.06
C VAL A 237 8.21 -11.51 1.54
N GLN A 238 7.18 -11.11 2.29
CA GLN A 238 5.78 -11.19 1.87
C GLN A 238 5.55 -10.43 0.56
N CYS A 239 6.13 -9.24 0.39
CA CYS A 239 6.00 -8.45 -0.84
C CYS A 239 6.55 -9.21 -2.05
N VAL A 240 7.69 -9.87 -1.90
CA VAL A 240 8.30 -10.67 -2.97
C VAL A 240 7.46 -11.93 -3.24
N VAL A 241 6.99 -12.63 -2.20
CA VAL A 241 6.06 -13.76 -2.34
C VAL A 241 4.83 -13.37 -3.15
N ILE A 242 4.22 -12.22 -2.84
CA ILE A 242 3.00 -11.77 -3.51
C ILE A 242 3.26 -11.43 -4.98
N ARG A 243 4.36 -10.75 -5.30
CA ARG A 243 4.74 -10.53 -6.71
C ARG A 243 4.96 -11.84 -7.43
N ARG A 244 5.66 -12.78 -6.81
CA ARG A 244 5.95 -14.08 -7.40
C ARG A 244 4.66 -14.88 -7.70
N ILE A 245 3.68 -14.93 -6.78
CA ILE A 245 2.42 -15.65 -7.07
C ILE A 245 1.58 -14.96 -8.15
N VAL A 246 1.67 -13.64 -8.28
CA VAL A 246 0.98 -12.90 -9.35
C VAL A 246 1.61 -13.24 -10.69
N ASP A 247 2.95 -13.19 -10.78
CA ASP A 247 3.69 -13.50 -12.00
C ASP A 247 3.56 -14.97 -12.39
N ASP A 248 3.82 -15.90 -11.46
CA ASP A 248 3.86 -17.35 -11.75
C ASP A 248 2.46 -17.95 -12.01
N LEU A 249 1.40 -17.32 -11.50
CA LEU A 249 0.01 -17.77 -11.72
C LEU A 249 -0.75 -16.92 -12.75
N ASP A 250 -0.05 -16.07 -13.49
CA ASP A 250 -0.60 -15.19 -14.54
C ASP A 250 -1.84 -14.39 -14.05
N MET A 251 -1.76 -13.85 -12.83
CA MET A 251 -2.88 -13.09 -12.26
C MET A 251 -2.92 -11.67 -12.83
N ASP A 252 -4.08 -11.25 -13.31
CA ASP A 252 -4.32 -9.89 -13.83
C ASP A 252 -4.52 -8.88 -12.67
N VAL A 253 -3.45 -8.64 -11.88
CA VAL A 253 -3.44 -7.73 -10.72
C VAL A 253 -2.13 -6.97 -10.68
N ASN A 254 -2.20 -5.63 -10.57
CA ASN A 254 -1.02 -4.81 -10.34
C ASN A 254 -0.71 -4.73 -8.84
N VAL A 255 0.44 -5.25 -8.42
CA VAL A 255 0.89 -5.21 -7.02
C VAL A 255 1.66 -3.91 -6.76
N GLN A 256 1.11 -3.07 -5.87
CA GLN A 256 1.71 -1.83 -5.41
C GLN A 256 2.35 -2.04 -4.04
N ILE A 257 3.66 -1.84 -3.94
CA ILE A 257 4.39 -1.91 -2.68
C ILE A 257 4.65 -0.49 -2.20
N MET A 258 4.08 -0.17 -1.04
CA MET A 258 4.17 1.16 -0.43
C MET A 258 5.23 1.17 0.66
N ASP A 259 5.89 2.31 0.84
CA ASP A 259 6.92 2.48 1.85
C ASP A 259 6.43 2.17 3.27
N THR A 260 7.34 1.72 4.11
CA THR A 260 7.06 1.48 5.54
C THR A 260 6.73 2.79 6.25
N VAL A 261 5.53 2.90 6.79
CA VAL A 261 5.14 4.02 7.65
C VAL A 261 5.75 3.83 9.03
N ARG A 262 6.34 4.91 9.56
CA ARG A 262 7.04 4.89 10.85
C ARG A 262 6.46 5.91 11.81
N GLU A 263 6.62 5.65 13.10
CA GLU A 263 6.43 6.63 14.17
C GLU A 263 7.48 7.74 14.05
N GLU A 264 7.30 8.87 14.75
CA GLU A 264 8.24 10.01 14.73
C GLU A 264 9.67 9.63 15.13
N ASP A 265 9.84 8.61 15.98
CA ASP A 265 11.13 8.10 16.44
C ASP A 265 11.74 7.02 15.53
N GLY A 266 11.07 6.71 14.42
CA GLY A 266 11.52 5.78 13.38
C GLY A 266 11.01 4.35 13.53
N LEU A 267 10.36 3.99 14.65
CA LEU A 267 9.79 2.65 14.81
C LEU A 267 8.76 2.35 13.72
N ALA A 268 8.91 1.23 13.02
CA ALA A 268 7.92 0.79 12.04
C ALA A 268 6.57 0.54 12.69
N MET A 269 5.50 1.08 12.12
CA MET A 269 4.15 0.87 12.65
C MET A 269 3.72 -0.58 12.54
N SER A 270 3.20 -1.13 13.63
CA SER A 270 2.74 -2.50 13.73
C SER A 270 1.63 -2.62 14.77
N SER A 271 0.61 -3.46 14.51
CA SER A 271 -0.39 -3.80 15.52
C SER A 271 0.22 -4.45 16.77
N ARG A 272 1.38 -5.11 16.63
CA ARG A 272 2.12 -5.70 17.74
C ARG A 272 2.83 -4.67 18.63
N ASN A 273 3.01 -3.43 18.17
CA ASN A 273 3.57 -2.37 19.03
C ASN A 273 2.68 -2.09 20.27
N ALA A 274 1.40 -2.42 20.20
CA ALA A 274 0.48 -2.33 21.34
C ALA A 274 0.81 -3.29 22.49
N TYR A 275 1.66 -4.30 22.26
CA TYR A 275 2.09 -5.25 23.29
C TYR A 275 3.33 -4.78 24.05
N LEU A 276 4.03 -3.76 23.55
CA LEU A 276 5.22 -3.20 24.20
C LEU A 276 4.84 -2.50 25.50
N SER A 277 5.55 -2.80 26.60
CA SER A 277 5.50 -1.98 27.78
C SER A 277 6.05 -0.57 27.49
N PRO A 278 5.79 0.45 28.34
CA PRO A 278 6.34 1.78 28.15
C PRO A 278 7.88 1.80 28.02
N GLU A 279 8.59 0.97 28.82
CA GLU A 279 10.04 0.84 28.76
C GLU A 279 10.50 0.21 27.44
N GLU A 280 9.85 -0.90 27.02
CA GLU A 280 10.14 -1.56 25.74
C GLU A 280 9.86 -0.63 24.57
N ARG A 281 8.74 0.15 24.60
CA ARG A 281 8.40 1.10 23.55
C ARG A 281 9.44 2.21 23.40
N GLU A 282 10.01 2.72 24.52
CA GLU A 282 11.09 3.73 24.48
C GLU A 282 12.34 3.20 23.77
N LYS A 283 12.65 1.92 23.92
CA LYS A 283 13.83 1.28 23.35
C LYS A 283 13.62 0.71 21.94
N ALA A 284 12.38 0.46 21.53
CA ALA A 284 12.04 -0.15 20.24
C ALA A 284 12.64 0.57 19.00
N PRO A 285 12.84 1.91 18.98
CA PRO A 285 13.50 2.58 17.86
C PRO A 285 14.91 2.10 17.54
N ILE A 286 15.56 1.33 18.43
CA ILE A 286 16.87 0.71 18.16
C ILE A 286 16.83 -0.16 16.90
N VAL A 287 15.69 -0.80 16.63
CA VAL A 287 15.48 -1.64 15.45
C VAL A 287 15.72 -0.84 14.17
N PHE A 288 15.09 0.34 14.04
CA PHE A 288 15.31 1.18 12.86
C PHE A 288 16.69 1.85 12.86
N LYS A 289 17.24 2.22 14.03
CA LYS A 289 18.59 2.77 14.13
C LYS A 289 19.64 1.77 13.62
N SER A 290 19.47 0.48 13.87
CA SER A 290 20.37 -0.55 13.36
C SER A 290 20.36 -0.63 11.83
N LEU A 291 19.18 -0.50 11.22
CA LEU A 291 19.05 -0.44 9.76
C LEU A 291 19.63 0.85 9.16
N CYS A 292 19.48 1.97 9.86
CA CYS A 292 20.11 3.24 9.45
C CYS A 292 21.65 3.13 9.44
N ALA A 293 22.24 2.43 10.42
CA ALA A 293 23.68 2.19 10.45
C ALA A 293 24.14 1.38 9.22
N ALA A 294 23.36 0.36 8.81
CA ALA A 294 23.64 -0.36 7.55
C ALA A 294 23.58 0.57 6.31
N ARG A 295 22.59 1.48 6.27
CA ARG A 295 22.50 2.49 5.19
C ARG A 295 23.74 3.37 5.15
N GLU A 296 24.20 3.87 6.30
CA GLU A 296 25.41 4.71 6.38
C GLU A 296 26.64 3.98 5.85
N VAL A 297 26.81 2.68 6.18
CA VAL A 297 27.89 1.86 5.65
C VAL A 297 27.76 1.73 4.12
N PHE A 298 26.58 1.41 3.62
CA PHE A 298 26.31 1.27 2.18
C PHE A 298 26.63 2.57 1.44
N ASP A 299 26.06 3.69 1.86
CA ASP A 299 26.24 5.00 1.23
C ASP A 299 27.71 5.46 1.27
N SER A 300 28.40 5.22 2.39
CA SER A 300 29.81 5.59 2.53
C SER A 300 30.74 4.80 1.61
N ARG A 301 30.42 3.54 1.30
CA ARG A 301 31.18 2.69 0.37
C ARG A 301 30.95 3.11 -1.07
N LEU A 302 29.72 3.41 -1.46
CA LEU A 302 29.38 3.97 -2.77
C LEU A 302 30.10 5.32 -3.00
N ALA A 303 30.11 6.21 -2.01
CA ALA A 303 30.81 7.47 -2.09
C ALA A 303 32.34 7.34 -2.27
N ARG A 304 32.92 6.20 -1.86
CA ARG A 304 34.33 5.86 -2.09
C ARG A 304 34.61 5.20 -3.44
N GLY A 305 33.57 5.03 -4.29
CA GLY A 305 33.68 4.40 -5.59
C GLY A 305 33.89 2.88 -5.55
N MET A 306 33.47 2.23 -4.47
CA MET A 306 33.50 0.76 -4.39
C MET A 306 32.31 0.19 -5.16
N GLU A 307 32.61 -0.69 -6.11
CA GLU A 307 31.57 -1.33 -6.96
C GLU A 307 30.80 -2.41 -6.21
N GLU A 308 31.42 -3.03 -5.22
CA GLU A 308 30.84 -4.10 -4.39
C GLU A 308 31.14 -3.88 -2.91
N LEU A 309 30.21 -4.28 -2.08
CA LEU A 309 30.28 -4.30 -0.62
C LEU A 309 30.11 -5.75 -0.13
N ASP A 310 30.89 -6.18 0.85
CA ASP A 310 30.64 -7.46 1.54
C ASP A 310 29.32 -7.37 2.32
N ALA A 311 28.42 -8.32 2.08
CA ALA A 311 27.14 -8.36 2.80
C ALA A 311 27.34 -8.50 4.32
N ASN A 312 28.46 -9.13 4.75
CA ASN A 312 28.80 -9.27 6.14
C ASN A 312 29.08 -7.93 6.84
N ASP A 313 29.63 -6.93 6.13
CA ASP A 313 29.84 -5.58 6.69
C ASP A 313 28.50 -4.94 7.11
N LEU A 314 27.41 -5.16 6.33
CA LEU A 314 26.07 -4.70 6.67
C LEU A 314 25.44 -5.50 7.80
N HIS A 315 25.66 -6.81 7.79
CA HIS A 315 25.16 -7.71 8.84
C HIS A 315 25.75 -7.36 10.19
N GLU A 316 27.08 -7.22 10.28
CA GLU A 316 27.81 -6.96 11.54
C GLU A 316 27.38 -5.64 12.17
N VAL A 317 27.25 -4.56 11.40
CA VAL A 317 26.85 -3.26 11.93
C VAL A 317 25.43 -3.28 12.49
N VAL A 318 24.50 -3.99 11.83
CA VAL A 318 23.13 -4.14 12.33
C VAL A 318 23.11 -4.91 13.64
N GLU A 319 23.84 -6.05 13.71
CA GLU A 319 23.94 -6.85 14.94
C GLU A 319 24.61 -6.08 16.08
N GLU A 320 25.67 -5.33 15.82
CA GLU A 320 26.37 -4.53 16.84
C GLU A 320 25.43 -3.52 17.47
N VAL A 321 24.66 -2.79 16.65
CA VAL A 321 23.68 -1.82 17.16
C VAL A 321 22.58 -2.51 17.96
N LEU A 322 22.02 -3.63 17.48
CA LEU A 322 20.98 -4.37 18.22
C LEU A 322 21.51 -4.90 19.56
N LYS A 323 22.73 -5.48 19.59
CA LYS A 323 23.35 -6.01 20.79
C LYS A 323 23.68 -4.93 21.83
N SER A 324 23.75 -3.67 21.45
CA SER A 324 23.94 -2.55 22.37
C SER A 324 22.74 -2.28 23.30
N GLU A 325 21.55 -2.83 22.96
CA GLU A 325 20.32 -2.65 23.75
C GLU A 325 20.03 -3.92 24.59
N PRO A 326 20.13 -3.86 25.95
CA PRO A 326 19.93 -5.01 26.79
C PRO A 326 18.52 -5.63 26.77
N LEU A 327 17.51 -4.88 26.34
CA LEU A 327 16.15 -5.38 26.19
C LEU A 327 15.96 -6.26 24.94
N ILE A 328 16.91 -6.25 23.99
CA ILE A 328 16.96 -7.23 22.89
C ILE A 328 17.40 -8.57 23.46
N LYS A 329 16.46 -9.47 23.69
CA LYS A 329 16.71 -10.81 24.26
C LYS A 329 17.25 -11.79 23.24
N GLU A 330 16.84 -11.62 21.97
CA GLU A 330 17.20 -12.52 20.89
C GLU A 330 17.19 -11.75 19.56
N ILE A 331 18.23 -11.90 18.77
CA ILE A 331 18.27 -11.53 17.36
C ILE A 331 17.98 -12.83 16.59
N GLN A 332 16.76 -12.98 16.07
CA GLN A 332 16.36 -14.18 15.34
C GLN A 332 17.07 -14.29 14.01
N TYR A 333 17.19 -13.17 13.31
CA TYR A 333 18.03 -13.04 12.13
C TYR A 333 18.33 -11.58 11.80
N VAL A 334 19.43 -11.40 11.08
CA VAL A 334 19.72 -10.27 10.20
C VAL A 334 20.00 -10.87 8.82
N ALA A 335 19.36 -10.36 7.79
CA ALA A 335 19.47 -10.87 6.44
C ALA A 335 19.81 -9.75 5.46
N ILE A 336 20.72 -10.04 4.52
CA ILE A 336 21.12 -9.18 3.41
C ILE A 336 20.76 -9.96 2.16
N ASP A 337 19.62 -9.62 1.57
CA ASP A 337 18.99 -10.45 0.55
C ASP A 337 18.84 -9.72 -0.78
N ASP A 338 18.75 -10.50 -1.84
CA ASP A 338 18.44 -10.03 -3.17
C ASP A 338 17.02 -9.45 -3.24
N LEU A 339 16.84 -8.36 -4.00
CA LEU A 339 15.59 -7.58 -4.08
C LEU A 339 14.39 -8.35 -4.67
N GLU A 340 14.65 -9.34 -5.52
CA GLU A 340 13.61 -10.03 -6.29
C GLU A 340 13.38 -11.47 -5.81
N THR A 341 14.43 -12.10 -5.27
CA THR A 341 14.39 -13.51 -4.89
C THR A 341 14.42 -13.74 -3.39
N MET A 342 14.80 -12.72 -2.60
CA MET A 342 15.09 -12.84 -1.16
C MET A 342 16.11 -13.93 -0.82
N GLN A 343 16.98 -14.29 -1.78
CA GLN A 343 18.10 -15.18 -1.53
C GLN A 343 19.26 -14.40 -0.91
N PRO A 344 20.00 -15.01 0.02
CA PRO A 344 21.12 -14.36 0.70
C PRO A 344 22.20 -13.91 -0.29
N LEU A 345 22.66 -12.68 -0.13
CA LEU A 345 23.80 -12.15 -0.88
C LEU A 345 25.09 -12.32 -0.09
N VAL A 346 26.17 -12.66 -0.78
CA VAL A 346 27.55 -12.61 -0.25
C VAL A 346 28.13 -11.21 -0.48
N LYS A 347 27.79 -10.61 -1.62
CA LYS A 347 28.21 -9.26 -2.02
C LYS A 347 27.03 -8.45 -2.50
N VAL A 348 27.01 -7.17 -2.18
CA VAL A 348 26.02 -6.21 -2.61
C VAL A 348 26.64 -5.32 -3.68
N GLY A 349 26.12 -5.41 -4.88
CA GLY A 349 26.53 -4.58 -6.03
C GLY A 349 25.57 -3.40 -6.28
N SER A 350 25.65 -2.84 -7.49
CA SER A 350 24.85 -1.69 -7.92
C SER A 350 23.33 -1.94 -7.97
N ALA A 351 22.88 -3.20 -8.01
CA ALA A 351 21.47 -3.54 -7.94
C ALA A 351 20.86 -3.23 -6.55
N GLY A 352 21.71 -3.21 -5.50
CA GLY A 352 21.30 -3.01 -4.14
C GLY A 352 20.88 -4.30 -3.43
N CYS A 353 20.22 -4.16 -2.28
CA CYS A 353 19.75 -5.28 -1.46
C CYS A 353 18.58 -4.89 -0.57
N VAL A 354 17.93 -5.90 0.02
CA VAL A 354 17.07 -5.74 1.20
C VAL A 354 17.88 -6.10 2.44
N VAL A 355 17.95 -5.19 3.39
CA VAL A 355 18.45 -5.47 4.74
C VAL A 355 17.24 -5.66 5.62
N SER A 356 17.01 -6.87 6.13
CA SER A 356 15.88 -7.19 6.98
C SER A 356 16.30 -7.87 8.27
N LEU A 357 15.49 -7.72 9.31
CA LEU A 357 15.77 -8.31 10.61
C LEU A 357 14.50 -8.73 11.35
N ALA A 358 14.67 -9.67 12.27
CA ALA A 358 13.72 -9.96 13.32
C ALA A 358 14.43 -10.10 14.66
N CYS A 359 13.87 -9.51 15.71
CA CYS A 359 14.37 -9.63 17.07
C CYS A 359 13.23 -9.72 18.08
N ILE A 360 13.54 -10.24 19.26
CA ILE A 360 12.66 -10.22 20.43
C ILE A 360 13.12 -9.10 21.36
N LEU A 361 12.33 -8.03 21.43
CA LEU A 361 12.55 -6.94 22.38
C LEU A 361 11.59 -7.15 23.56
N GLY A 362 12.14 -7.40 24.73
CA GLY A 362 11.34 -7.79 25.88
C GLY A 362 10.55 -9.07 25.63
N SER A 363 9.26 -8.94 25.40
CA SER A 363 8.34 -10.04 25.08
C SER A 363 7.78 -9.99 23.66
N VAL A 364 8.12 -8.95 22.88
CA VAL A 364 7.50 -8.67 21.58
C VAL A 364 8.47 -8.97 20.44
N ARG A 365 8.01 -9.74 19.46
CA ARG A 365 8.73 -9.93 18.20
C ARG A 365 8.56 -8.71 17.32
N LEU A 366 9.66 -8.05 16.99
CA LEU A 366 9.70 -6.92 16.06
C LEU A 366 10.41 -7.33 14.78
N ILE A 367 9.88 -6.89 13.66
CA ILE A 367 10.50 -7.01 12.34
C ILE A 367 10.60 -5.64 11.69
N ASP A 368 11.65 -5.44 10.92
CA ASP A 368 11.80 -4.25 10.09
C ASP A 368 12.74 -4.53 8.92
N ASN A 369 12.75 -3.65 7.92
CA ASN A 369 13.68 -3.71 6.82
C ASN A 369 13.90 -2.35 6.17
N ILE A 370 14.97 -2.27 5.39
CA ILE A 370 15.20 -1.18 4.44
C ILE A 370 15.64 -1.75 3.09
N VAL A 371 15.32 -1.03 2.03
CA VAL A 371 15.84 -1.27 0.69
C VAL A 371 17.01 -0.31 0.45
N LEU A 372 18.18 -0.85 0.09
CA LEU A 372 19.38 -0.11 -0.29
C LEU A 372 19.54 -0.19 -1.80
N ARG A 373 19.65 0.95 -2.45
CA ARG A 373 19.83 1.08 -3.91
C ARG A 373 20.75 2.25 -4.23
#